data_18c881450bf9e5bae2a634d069247901
#
_entry.id   18c881450bf9e5bae2a634d069247901
#
_cell.length_a   1.000
_cell.length_b   1.000
_cell.length_c   1.000
_cell.angle_alpha   90.00
_cell.angle_beta   90.00
_cell.angle_gamma   90.00
#
_symmetry.space_group_name_H-M   'P 1'
#
loop_
_entity.id
_entity.type
_entity.pdbx_description
1 polymer ?
#
loop_
_entity_poly.entity_id
_entity_poly.type
_entity_poly.pdbx_seq_one_letter_code
_entity_poly.pdbx_strand_id
1 'polypeptide(L)'
;MIGADTSHVTAFTKAFNNPKAEGPVADVKVVAFYPGGSPDIAASRDRVEGYTRQLRDMGLEVCDSIEQLLDKVDVVLLESIDGRXPVFIDKPLAGSLVDAVRIYRLAEKYKVPCFSSSSLRFSAGFQQMRNDPPIGQVVGCDAYSPCSLEPHHPDLFWYGIHGVEILFTIMGTGCETVSRTHTAGTEFAVGTWSDGRIGTFRGIRKGRADYGALVFGTKGIRSGGRYDGYDPLVVEIAKFFKTGKPPVSAEETLEIYAFMEAADESKRCGGAPVSIKEVMEKAEAEADGEDH
;
A
#
# COMPACT_ATOMS: atom_id res chain seq x y z
N MET A 1 -10.44 -10.09 -11.34
CA MET A 1 -9.87 -9.89 -9.98
C MET A 1 -9.20 -11.20 -9.54
N ILE A 2 -8.00 -11.13 -8.93
CA ILE A 2 -7.32 -12.30 -8.39
C ILE A 2 -7.27 -12.15 -6.86
N GLY A 3 -7.79 -13.15 -6.13
CA GLY A 3 -7.95 -13.13 -4.68
C GLY A 3 -9.38 -12.79 -4.26
N ALA A 4 -9.84 -13.37 -3.15
CA ALA A 4 -11.18 -13.13 -2.58
C ALA A 4 -11.14 -13.23 -1.04
N ASP A 5 -10.15 -12.59 -0.41
CA ASP A 5 -9.95 -12.72 1.04
C ASP A 5 -9.93 -11.39 1.81
N THR A 6 -10.18 -10.27 1.12
CA THR A 6 -10.24 -8.94 1.74
C THR A 6 -11.59 -8.26 1.47
N SER A 7 -11.93 -7.27 2.32
CA SER A 7 -13.14 -6.44 2.11
C SER A 7 -13.04 -5.57 0.85
N HIS A 8 -11.85 -5.38 0.32
CA HIS A 8 -11.62 -4.59 -0.91
C HIS A 8 -12.33 -5.22 -2.10
N VAL A 9 -12.37 -6.57 -2.20
CA VAL A 9 -12.96 -7.24 -3.36
C VAL A 9 -14.41 -6.85 -3.58
N THR A 10 -15.22 -6.80 -2.51
CA THR A 10 -16.62 -6.39 -2.62
C THR A 10 -16.77 -4.88 -2.76
N ALA A 11 -15.92 -4.10 -2.10
CA ALA A 11 -15.94 -2.64 -2.19
C ALA A 11 -15.61 -2.16 -3.61
N PHE A 12 -14.51 -2.68 -4.19
CA PHE A 12 -14.10 -2.34 -5.55
C PHE A 12 -15.12 -2.82 -6.59
N THR A 13 -15.63 -4.05 -6.43
CA THR A 13 -16.68 -4.56 -7.33
C THR A 13 -17.91 -3.65 -7.30
N LYS A 14 -18.37 -3.23 -6.14
CA LYS A 14 -19.52 -2.31 -6.02
C LYS A 14 -19.25 -0.98 -6.69
N ALA A 15 -18.06 -0.44 -6.55
CA ALA A 15 -17.69 0.84 -7.15
C ALA A 15 -17.62 0.74 -8.68
N PHE A 16 -16.87 -0.22 -9.20
CA PHE A 16 -16.69 -0.39 -10.65
C PHE A 16 -17.97 -0.83 -11.35
N ASN A 17 -18.80 -1.65 -10.70
CA ASN A 17 -20.03 -2.18 -11.33
C ASN A 17 -21.26 -1.34 -11.01
N ASN A 18 -21.10 -0.18 -10.36
CA ASN A 18 -22.19 0.74 -10.08
C ASN A 18 -22.77 1.27 -11.40
N PRO A 19 -24.08 1.06 -11.67
CA PRO A 19 -24.70 1.57 -12.92
C PRO A 19 -24.73 3.10 -12.99
N LYS A 20 -24.47 3.79 -11.88
CA LYS A 20 -24.36 5.26 -11.81
C LYS A 20 -22.91 5.73 -11.76
N ALA A 21 -21.94 4.86 -12.05
CA ALA A 21 -20.53 5.26 -12.08
C ALA A 21 -20.32 6.31 -13.18
N GLU A 22 -19.46 7.29 -12.89
CA GLU A 22 -19.15 8.38 -13.81
C GLU A 22 -17.64 8.49 -14.00
N GLY A 23 -17.24 9.23 -15.02
CA GLY A 23 -15.84 9.48 -15.32
C GLY A 23 -15.08 8.19 -15.62
N PRO A 24 -13.80 8.10 -15.21
CA PRO A 24 -12.97 6.92 -15.52
C PRO A 24 -13.53 5.61 -14.97
N VAL A 25 -14.27 5.66 -13.86
CA VAL A 25 -14.82 4.46 -13.20
C VAL A 25 -15.89 3.79 -14.08
N ALA A 26 -16.66 4.57 -14.84
CA ALA A 26 -17.72 4.05 -15.72
C ALA A 26 -17.20 3.13 -16.84
N ASP A 27 -15.92 3.27 -17.18
CA ASP A 27 -15.30 2.53 -18.29
C ASP A 27 -14.68 1.20 -17.86
N VAL A 28 -14.71 0.89 -16.57
CA VAL A 28 -14.11 -0.35 -16.00
C VAL A 28 -15.19 -1.19 -15.34
N LYS A 29 -15.14 -2.51 -15.55
CA LYS A 29 -16.06 -3.46 -14.92
C LYS A 29 -15.27 -4.65 -14.36
N VAL A 30 -15.64 -5.08 -13.18
CA VAL A 30 -15.18 -6.36 -12.64
C VAL A 30 -16.15 -7.42 -13.16
N VAL A 31 -15.66 -8.34 -13.99
CA VAL A 31 -16.51 -9.33 -14.66
C VAL A 31 -16.26 -10.76 -14.17
N ALA A 32 -15.04 -11.04 -13.69
CA ALA A 32 -14.65 -12.40 -13.29
C ALA A 32 -13.61 -12.33 -12.17
N PHE A 33 -13.47 -13.44 -11.43
CA PHE A 33 -12.45 -13.53 -10.39
C PHE A 33 -11.98 -14.97 -10.18
N TYR A 34 -10.73 -15.07 -9.71
CA TYR A 34 -10.13 -16.30 -9.19
C TYR A 34 -10.03 -16.16 -7.66
N PRO A 35 -10.62 -17.06 -6.86
CA PRO A 35 -10.70 -16.86 -5.41
C PRO A 35 -9.36 -16.78 -4.67
N GLY A 36 -8.39 -17.62 -4.99
CA GLY A 36 -7.10 -17.63 -4.30
C GLY A 36 -7.24 -17.84 -2.80
N GLY A 37 -6.41 -17.12 -2.06
CA GLY A 37 -6.38 -17.14 -0.60
C GLY A 37 -5.17 -17.87 -0.04
N SER A 38 -4.85 -17.61 1.24
CA SER A 38 -3.70 -18.18 1.95
C SER A 38 -4.21 -19.10 3.06
N PRO A 39 -4.00 -20.43 2.94
CA PRO A 39 -4.54 -21.37 3.93
C PRO A 39 -3.91 -21.27 5.32
N ASP A 40 -2.70 -20.76 5.40
CA ASP A 40 -1.94 -20.59 6.65
C ASP A 40 -2.26 -19.28 7.38
N ILE A 41 -2.91 -18.33 6.71
CA ILE A 41 -3.31 -17.05 7.32
C ILE A 41 -4.81 -17.12 7.67
N ALA A 42 -5.16 -17.16 8.96
CA ALA A 42 -6.55 -17.29 9.41
C ALA A 42 -7.45 -16.17 8.83
N ALA A 43 -6.96 -14.95 8.78
CA ALA A 43 -7.71 -13.80 8.25
C ALA A 43 -8.04 -13.95 6.74
N SER A 44 -7.24 -14.71 6.00
CA SER A 44 -7.51 -15.06 4.61
C SER A 44 -8.42 -16.29 4.53
N ARG A 45 -7.93 -17.43 5.04
CA ARG A 45 -8.62 -18.73 4.99
C ARG A 45 -10.08 -18.65 5.41
N ASP A 46 -10.38 -17.95 6.52
CA ASP A 46 -11.72 -17.92 7.11
C ASP A 46 -12.67 -16.97 6.35
N ARG A 47 -12.17 -16.18 5.40
CA ARG A 47 -12.95 -15.18 4.65
C ARG A 47 -13.18 -15.53 3.18
N VAL A 48 -12.28 -16.30 2.54
CA VAL A 48 -12.32 -16.58 1.10
C VAL A 48 -13.71 -17.10 0.66
N GLU A 49 -14.26 -18.08 1.38
CA GLU A 49 -15.56 -18.67 1.01
C GLU A 49 -16.68 -17.63 1.08
N GLY A 50 -16.66 -16.80 2.13
CA GLY A 50 -17.66 -15.74 2.33
C GLY A 50 -17.64 -14.69 1.22
N TYR A 51 -16.45 -14.21 0.87
CA TYR A 51 -16.31 -13.22 -0.21
C TYR A 51 -16.56 -13.85 -1.58
N THR A 52 -16.14 -15.09 -1.80
CA THR A 52 -16.46 -15.83 -3.04
C THR A 52 -17.97 -15.88 -3.29
N ARG A 53 -18.73 -16.18 -2.23
CA ARG A 53 -20.19 -16.20 -2.31
C ARG A 53 -20.76 -14.81 -2.65
N GLN A 54 -20.30 -13.78 -1.96
CA GLN A 54 -20.74 -12.40 -2.20
C GLN A 54 -20.44 -11.96 -3.65
N LEU A 55 -19.25 -12.24 -4.17
CA LEU A 55 -18.89 -11.88 -5.55
C LEU A 55 -19.75 -12.62 -6.58
N ARG A 56 -20.05 -13.91 -6.34
CA ARG A 56 -21.01 -14.65 -7.17
C ARG A 56 -22.39 -14.00 -7.16
N ASP A 57 -22.88 -13.61 -5.97
CA ASP A 57 -24.19 -12.95 -5.83
C ASP A 57 -24.22 -11.58 -6.52
N MET A 58 -23.07 -10.95 -6.70
CA MET A 58 -22.92 -9.71 -7.47
C MET A 58 -22.81 -9.95 -8.99
N GLY A 59 -22.89 -11.22 -9.42
CA GLY A 59 -22.91 -11.61 -10.84
C GLY A 59 -21.55 -11.83 -11.48
N LEU A 60 -20.47 -11.93 -10.68
CA LEU A 60 -19.13 -12.19 -11.24
C LEU A 60 -18.94 -13.67 -11.54
N GLU A 61 -18.27 -13.94 -12.66
CA GLU A 61 -17.88 -15.31 -13.03
C GLU A 61 -16.70 -15.77 -12.16
N VAL A 62 -16.80 -16.99 -11.62
CA VAL A 62 -15.70 -17.62 -10.88
C VAL A 62 -14.83 -18.38 -11.87
N CYS A 63 -13.53 -18.16 -11.82
CA CYS A 63 -12.56 -18.91 -12.61
C CYS A 63 -11.85 -19.94 -11.75
N ASP A 64 -11.57 -21.10 -12.33
CA ASP A 64 -10.89 -22.21 -11.64
C ASP A 64 -9.36 -22.06 -11.65
N SER A 65 -8.84 -21.16 -12.49
CA SER A 65 -7.41 -20.86 -12.53
C SER A 65 -7.18 -19.41 -12.97
N ILE A 66 -5.96 -18.92 -12.72
CA ILE A 66 -5.54 -17.58 -13.15
C ILE A 66 -5.53 -17.50 -14.68
N GLU A 67 -5.04 -18.55 -15.37
CA GLU A 67 -5.01 -18.58 -16.83
C GLU A 67 -6.42 -18.41 -17.41
N GLN A 68 -7.41 -19.13 -16.86
CA GLN A 68 -8.81 -18.99 -17.29
C GLN A 68 -9.31 -17.55 -17.08
N LEU A 69 -8.91 -16.91 -15.99
CA LEU A 69 -9.28 -15.52 -15.72
C LEU A 69 -8.65 -14.58 -16.74
N LEU A 70 -7.34 -14.75 -17.02
CA LEU A 70 -6.60 -13.86 -17.92
C LEU A 70 -7.13 -13.87 -19.36
N ASP A 71 -7.72 -15.00 -19.81
CA ASP A 71 -8.36 -15.10 -21.12
C ASP A 71 -9.64 -14.25 -21.24
N LYS A 72 -10.17 -13.74 -20.12
CA LYS A 72 -11.47 -13.05 -20.05
C LYS A 72 -11.39 -11.56 -19.75
N VAL A 73 -10.20 -11.05 -19.40
CA VAL A 73 -10.07 -9.68 -18.87
C VAL A 73 -8.96 -8.91 -19.57
N ASP A 74 -9.11 -7.60 -19.62
CA ASP A 74 -8.11 -6.69 -20.20
C ASP A 74 -7.13 -6.15 -19.14
N VAL A 75 -7.54 -6.16 -17.86
CA VAL A 75 -6.76 -5.61 -16.74
C VAL A 75 -7.02 -6.44 -15.47
N VAL A 76 -6.12 -6.36 -14.51
CA VAL A 76 -6.19 -7.16 -13.29
C VAL A 76 -6.15 -6.29 -12.03
N LEU A 77 -7.10 -6.57 -11.13
CA LEU A 77 -7.05 -6.16 -9.73
C LEU A 77 -6.46 -7.34 -8.97
N LEU A 78 -5.27 -7.20 -8.43
CA LEU A 78 -4.58 -8.31 -7.78
C LEU A 78 -4.67 -8.16 -6.25
N GLU A 79 -5.44 -9.05 -5.66
CA GLU A 79 -5.53 -9.26 -4.21
C GLU A 79 -4.68 -10.50 -3.81
N SER A 80 -3.95 -11.07 -4.78
CA SER A 80 -2.91 -12.11 -4.66
C SER A 80 -2.13 -12.31 -5.98
N ILE A 81 -1.08 -13.08 -6.02
CA ILE A 81 0.11 -13.07 -6.91
C ILE A 81 -0.07 -13.58 -8.35
N ASP A 82 0.24 -12.80 -9.37
CA ASP A 82 0.72 -13.00 -10.77
C ASP A 82 -0.03 -12.18 -11.84
N GLY A 83 0.70 -11.48 -12.78
CA GLY A 83 0.03 -10.67 -13.79
C GLY A 83 0.87 -10.19 -14.98
N ARG A 84 0.27 -10.20 -16.16
CA ARG A 84 0.81 -9.65 -17.43
C ARG A 84 0.05 -8.42 -17.96
N UNK A 85 -0.90 -7.87 -17.46
CA UNK A 85 -1.67 -6.76 -17.70
C UNK A 85 -1.27 -5.66 -16.81
N PRO A 86 -1.79 -4.54 -17.23
CA PRO A 86 -1.68 -3.51 -16.20
C PRO A 86 -2.29 -3.97 -14.89
N VAL A 87 -1.51 -3.88 -13.83
CA VAL A 87 -1.87 -4.55 -12.57
C VAL A 87 -1.90 -3.54 -11.41
N PHE A 88 -3.04 -3.45 -10.74
CA PHE A 88 -3.09 -2.87 -9.39
C PHE A 88 -2.92 -4.01 -8.37
N ILE A 89 -1.94 -3.87 -7.49
CA ILE A 89 -1.66 -4.84 -6.41
C ILE A 89 -2.06 -4.16 -5.09
N ASP A 90 -3.04 -4.74 -4.39
CA ASP A 90 -3.43 -4.16 -3.09
C ASP A 90 -2.28 -4.24 -2.08
N LYS A 91 -2.27 -3.31 -1.14
CA LYS A 91 -1.25 -3.28 -0.09
C LYS A 91 -1.41 -4.49 0.90
N PRO A 92 -0.35 -5.06 1.39
CA PRO A 92 1.03 -4.78 0.99
C PRO A 92 1.36 -5.43 -0.36
N LEU A 93 2.13 -4.73 -1.19
CA LEU A 93 2.65 -5.24 -2.47
C LEU A 93 3.33 -6.61 -2.29
N ALA A 94 4.03 -6.77 -1.17
CA ALA A 94 4.78 -7.98 -0.82
C ALA A 94 4.99 -8.04 0.69
N GLY A 95 5.41 -9.20 1.18
CA GLY A 95 5.75 -9.42 2.60
C GLY A 95 7.18 -9.02 2.97
N SER A 96 7.98 -8.56 2.02
CA SER A 96 9.37 -8.15 2.25
C SER A 96 9.80 -7.10 1.22
N LEU A 97 10.85 -6.35 1.54
CA LEU A 97 11.45 -5.41 0.58
C LEU A 97 12.06 -6.17 -0.61
N VAL A 98 12.69 -7.32 -0.38
CA VAL A 98 13.28 -8.16 -1.44
C VAL A 98 12.23 -8.55 -2.47
N ASP A 99 11.07 -9.04 -2.02
CA ASP A 99 10.01 -9.44 -2.93
C ASP A 99 9.36 -8.23 -3.64
N ALA A 100 9.28 -7.08 -2.99
CA ALA A 100 8.82 -5.85 -3.63
C ALA A 100 9.77 -5.45 -4.78
N VAL A 101 11.09 -5.55 -4.57
CA VAL A 101 12.11 -5.32 -5.61
C VAL A 101 11.91 -6.30 -6.77
N ARG A 102 11.75 -7.60 -6.47
CA ARG A 102 11.53 -8.65 -7.49
C ARG A 102 10.28 -8.37 -8.33
N ILE A 103 9.17 -7.99 -7.68
CA ILE A 103 7.92 -7.67 -8.38
C ILE A 103 8.13 -6.52 -9.37
N TYR A 104 8.76 -5.42 -8.94
CA TYR A 104 8.98 -4.29 -9.84
C TYR A 104 9.98 -4.60 -10.95
N ARG A 105 11.02 -5.41 -10.68
CA ARG A 105 11.96 -5.89 -11.73
C ARG A 105 11.23 -6.75 -12.77
N LEU A 106 10.34 -7.65 -12.32
CA LEU A 106 9.50 -8.44 -13.23
C LEU A 106 8.59 -7.53 -14.06
N ALA A 107 7.95 -6.56 -13.43
CA ALA A 107 7.11 -5.59 -14.11
C ALA A 107 7.90 -4.84 -15.19
N GLU A 108 9.09 -4.38 -14.88
CA GLU A 108 9.97 -3.70 -15.81
C GLU A 108 10.42 -4.63 -16.95
N LYS A 109 10.92 -5.83 -16.62
CA LYS A 109 11.39 -6.85 -17.58
C LYS A 109 10.31 -7.17 -18.62
N TYR A 110 9.07 -7.32 -18.18
CA TYR A 110 7.95 -7.63 -19.06
C TYR A 110 7.17 -6.40 -19.54
N LYS A 111 7.61 -5.20 -19.18
CA LYS A 111 6.98 -3.91 -19.55
C LYS A 111 5.52 -3.85 -19.15
N VAL A 112 5.20 -4.39 -17.97
CA VAL A 112 3.86 -4.39 -17.40
C VAL A 112 3.73 -3.23 -16.41
N PRO A 113 2.94 -2.20 -16.71
CA PRO A 113 2.72 -1.15 -15.72
C PRO A 113 2.04 -1.73 -14.48
N CYS A 114 2.56 -1.42 -13.30
CA CYS A 114 1.92 -1.82 -12.05
C CYS A 114 2.11 -0.75 -10.96
N PHE A 115 1.21 -0.75 -9.98
CA PHE A 115 1.38 0.05 -8.77
C PHE A 115 0.65 -0.60 -7.60
N SER A 116 1.09 -0.21 -6.41
CA SER A 116 0.44 -0.58 -5.15
C SER A 116 0.26 0.69 -4.31
N SER A 117 -0.79 0.74 -3.50
CA SER A 117 -0.99 1.86 -2.58
C SER A 117 -2.06 1.55 -1.54
N SER A 118 -1.95 2.19 -0.40
CA SER A 118 -3.05 2.29 0.55
C SER A 118 -4.08 3.31 0.04
N SER A 119 -5.37 3.01 0.23
CA SER A 119 -6.46 3.96 -0.08
C SER A 119 -6.33 5.29 0.67
N LEU A 120 -5.64 5.30 1.80
CA LEU A 120 -5.41 6.51 2.60
C LEU A 120 -4.61 7.58 1.85
N ARG A 121 -3.69 7.16 0.96
CA ARG A 121 -2.93 8.09 0.11
C ARG A 121 -3.83 9.07 -0.65
N PHE A 122 -4.96 8.57 -1.15
CA PHE A 122 -5.84 9.36 -2.02
C PHE A 122 -6.97 10.07 -1.27
N SER A 123 -7.02 9.93 0.06
CA SER A 123 -7.96 10.72 0.88
C SER A 123 -7.61 12.21 0.79
N ALA A 124 -8.61 13.04 0.45
CA ALA A 124 -8.42 14.44 0.14
C ALA A 124 -7.68 15.22 1.25
N GLY A 125 -7.98 14.87 2.51
CA GLY A 125 -7.36 15.54 3.64
C GLY A 125 -5.84 15.35 3.70
N PHE A 126 -5.33 14.16 3.35
CA PHE A 126 -3.89 13.89 3.32
C PHE A 126 -3.23 14.51 2.09
N GLN A 127 -3.88 14.40 0.93
CA GLN A 127 -3.37 15.00 -0.30
C GLN A 127 -3.20 16.53 -0.17
N GLN A 128 -4.16 17.19 0.46
CA GLN A 128 -4.11 18.64 0.66
C GLN A 128 -2.94 19.06 1.54
N MET A 129 -2.58 18.27 2.56
CA MET A 129 -1.53 18.63 3.52
C MET A 129 -0.17 18.82 2.87
N ARG A 130 0.12 18.13 1.78
CA ARG A 130 1.40 18.24 1.08
C ARG A 130 1.60 19.62 0.42
N ASN A 131 0.52 20.22 -0.07
CA ASN A 131 0.58 21.44 -0.89
C ASN A 131 -0.34 22.55 -0.38
N ASP A 132 -0.70 22.52 0.90
CA ASP A 132 -1.64 23.49 1.48
C ASP A 132 -0.98 24.86 1.61
N PRO A 133 -1.46 25.91 0.89
CA PRO A 133 -0.85 27.23 0.97
C PRO A 133 -0.73 27.82 2.39
N PRO A 134 -1.71 27.63 3.29
CA PRO A 134 -1.55 28.04 4.71
C PRO A 134 -0.43 27.34 5.47
N ILE A 135 -0.07 26.11 5.09
CA ILE A 135 1.06 25.38 5.71
C ILE A 135 2.39 25.89 5.14
N GLY A 136 2.41 26.19 3.84
CA GLY A 136 3.65 26.50 3.13
C GLY A 136 4.40 25.22 2.76
N GLN A 137 5.73 25.28 2.71
CA GLN A 137 6.56 24.10 2.47
C GLN A 137 6.56 23.22 3.72
N VAL A 138 6.38 21.92 3.54
CA VAL A 138 6.41 20.93 4.63
C VAL A 138 7.84 20.81 5.16
N VAL A 139 8.02 21.02 6.45
CA VAL A 139 9.31 20.87 7.14
C VAL A 139 9.32 19.68 8.09
N GLY A 140 8.17 19.04 8.33
CA GLY A 140 8.07 17.83 9.13
C GLY A 140 6.64 17.32 9.17
N CYS A 141 6.50 16.04 9.56
CA CYS A 141 5.18 15.40 9.64
C CYS A 141 5.19 14.29 10.70
N ASP A 142 4.17 14.25 11.55
CA ASP A 142 3.91 13.15 12.49
C ASP A 142 2.64 12.44 12.04
N ALA A 143 2.79 11.28 11.38
CA ALA A 143 1.67 10.47 10.91
C ALA A 143 1.34 9.36 11.92
N TYR A 144 0.07 8.95 11.96
CA TYR A 144 -0.35 7.85 12.84
C TYR A 144 -1.46 7.01 12.20
N SER A 145 -1.47 5.71 12.59
CA SER A 145 -2.52 4.77 12.17
C SER A 145 -2.66 3.63 13.18
N PRO A 146 -3.75 2.85 13.12
CA PRO A 146 -3.75 1.51 13.71
C PRO A 146 -2.55 0.71 13.19
N CYS A 147 -2.03 -0.21 14.02
CA CYS A 147 -0.85 -1.00 13.66
C CYS A 147 -0.93 -2.40 14.28
N SER A 148 -1.99 -3.14 13.92
CA SER A 148 -2.13 -4.54 14.36
C SER A 148 -1.01 -5.38 13.75
N LEU A 149 -0.63 -6.44 14.45
CA LEU A 149 0.41 -7.39 14.03
C LEU A 149 -0.25 -8.65 13.46
N GLU A 150 0.43 -9.30 12.54
CA GLU A 150 0.07 -10.60 12.00
C GLU A 150 1.34 -11.48 12.05
N PRO A 151 1.30 -12.66 12.71
CA PRO A 151 2.51 -13.48 12.87
C PRO A 151 3.21 -13.90 11.58
N HIS A 152 2.49 -13.92 10.46
CA HIS A 152 3.04 -14.34 9.17
C HIS A 152 3.57 -13.16 8.33
N HIS A 153 3.59 -11.96 8.91
CA HIS A 153 4.10 -10.74 8.24
C HIS A 153 5.09 -10.01 9.14
N PRO A 154 6.11 -9.34 8.57
CA PRO A 154 6.92 -8.40 9.35
C PRO A 154 6.02 -7.30 9.95
N ASP A 155 6.44 -6.75 11.09
CA ASP A 155 5.60 -5.93 11.96
C ASP A 155 4.81 -4.83 11.25
N LEU A 156 5.51 -3.95 10.52
CA LEU A 156 4.86 -2.77 9.93
C LEU A 156 4.16 -3.09 8.61
N PHE A 157 4.54 -4.17 7.94
CA PHE A 157 4.01 -4.53 6.60
C PHE A 157 2.53 -4.88 6.62
N TRP A 158 2.03 -5.46 7.72
CA TRP A 158 0.63 -5.89 7.80
C TRP A 158 -0.35 -4.71 7.83
N TYR A 159 -0.20 -3.82 8.83
CA TYR A 159 -1.14 -2.71 9.02
C TYR A 159 -0.47 -1.36 9.21
N GLY A 160 0.77 -1.33 9.68
CA GLY A 160 1.56 -0.10 9.82
C GLY A 160 1.79 0.63 8.52
N ILE A 161 1.82 -0.10 7.41
CA ILE A 161 1.97 0.44 6.06
C ILE A 161 0.99 1.60 5.79
N HIS A 162 -0.22 1.57 6.35
CA HIS A 162 -1.19 2.65 6.17
C HIS A 162 -0.68 4.00 6.69
N GLY A 163 -0.06 4.00 7.86
CA GLY A 163 0.49 5.24 8.44
C GLY A 163 1.78 5.67 7.76
N VAL A 164 2.61 4.70 7.33
CA VAL A 164 3.81 5.02 6.55
C VAL A 164 3.41 5.61 5.20
N GLU A 165 2.37 5.08 4.56
CA GLU A 165 1.81 5.64 3.33
C GLU A 165 1.34 7.10 3.52
N ILE A 166 0.65 7.41 4.65
CA ILE A 166 0.26 8.78 4.99
C ILE A 166 1.51 9.67 5.10
N LEU A 167 2.54 9.19 5.81
CA LEU A 167 3.78 9.92 5.99
C LEU A 167 4.42 10.29 4.64
N PHE A 168 4.56 9.30 3.74
CA PHE A 168 5.15 9.52 2.42
C PHE A 168 4.24 10.35 1.51
N THR A 169 2.93 10.24 1.63
CA THR A 169 1.98 11.12 0.90
C THR A 169 2.28 12.59 1.19
N ILE A 170 2.63 12.93 2.43
CA ILE A 170 2.85 14.30 2.88
C ILE A 170 4.32 14.74 2.67
N MET A 171 5.26 13.89 3.08
CA MET A 171 6.70 14.22 3.07
C MET A 171 7.36 14.00 1.70
N GLY A 172 6.85 13.04 0.90
CA GLY A 172 7.51 12.59 -0.32
C GLY A 172 8.72 11.70 -0.02
N THR A 173 9.44 11.33 -1.06
CA THR A 173 10.66 10.51 -1.00
C THR A 173 11.87 11.29 -0.44
N GLY A 174 12.96 10.58 -0.20
CA GLY A 174 14.24 11.13 0.23
C GLY A 174 14.58 10.83 1.68
N CYS A 175 13.94 9.84 2.31
CA CYS A 175 14.32 9.39 3.65
C CYS A 175 15.69 8.70 3.61
N GLU A 176 16.60 9.07 4.48
CA GLU A 176 17.96 8.49 4.55
C GLU A 176 18.14 7.49 5.69
N THR A 177 17.56 7.78 6.85
CA THR A 177 17.73 6.90 8.02
C THR A 177 16.43 6.76 8.78
N VAL A 178 16.27 5.61 9.45
CA VAL A 178 15.10 5.34 10.30
C VAL A 178 15.57 4.79 11.64
N SER A 179 15.02 5.32 12.73
CA SER A 179 15.14 4.76 14.09
C SER A 179 13.76 4.38 14.61
N ARG A 180 13.68 3.29 15.39
CA ARG A 180 12.39 2.84 15.92
C ARG A 180 12.48 2.47 17.39
N THR A 181 11.53 2.99 18.18
CA THR A 181 11.27 2.53 19.55
C THR A 181 9.87 1.93 19.63
N HIS A 182 9.64 1.03 20.57
CA HIS A 182 8.37 0.33 20.66
C HIS A 182 8.02 -0.11 22.09
N THR A 183 6.73 -0.36 22.25
CA THR A 183 6.18 -1.05 23.43
C THR A 183 5.13 -2.06 22.94
N ALA A 184 4.56 -2.86 23.82
CA ALA A 184 3.48 -3.79 23.45
C ALA A 184 2.27 -3.07 22.80
N GLY A 185 2.06 -1.79 23.13
CA GLY A 185 0.89 -1.03 22.65
C GLY A 185 1.18 -0.02 21.56
N THR A 186 2.43 0.23 21.21
CA THR A 186 2.80 1.33 20.31
C THR A 186 4.09 1.04 19.57
N GLU A 187 4.12 1.39 18.30
CA GLU A 187 5.34 1.54 17.51
C GLU A 187 5.61 3.02 17.27
N PHE A 188 6.87 3.43 17.24
CA PHE A 188 7.22 4.82 16.93
C PHE A 188 8.52 4.83 16.11
N ALA A 189 8.38 5.12 14.82
CA ALA A 189 9.52 5.23 13.90
C ALA A 189 9.79 6.70 13.59
N VAL A 190 11.06 7.08 13.50
CA VAL A 190 11.52 8.42 13.15
C VAL A 190 12.41 8.31 11.93
N GLY A 191 12.03 8.98 10.84
CA GLY A 191 12.82 9.07 9.63
C GLY A 191 13.46 10.45 9.48
N THR A 192 14.70 10.49 8.98
CA THR A 192 15.42 11.72 8.64
C THR A 192 15.58 11.78 7.12
N TRP A 193 15.12 12.87 6.54
CA TRP A 193 15.19 13.10 5.08
C TRP A 193 16.50 13.82 4.71
N SER A 194 16.96 13.61 3.48
CA SER A 194 18.23 14.19 2.94
C SER A 194 18.29 15.72 2.99
N ASP A 195 17.14 16.38 3.03
CA ASP A 195 17.05 17.85 3.14
C ASP A 195 16.95 18.34 4.59
N GLY A 196 17.12 17.44 5.56
CA GLY A 196 17.10 17.74 6.98
C GLY A 196 15.72 17.70 7.64
N ARG A 197 14.66 17.39 6.89
CA ARG A 197 13.32 17.23 7.46
C ARG A 197 13.25 15.96 8.31
N ILE A 198 12.37 15.97 9.29
CA ILE A 198 12.07 14.79 10.13
C ILE A 198 10.60 14.44 9.96
N GLY A 199 10.36 13.15 9.72
CA GLY A 199 9.01 12.61 9.69
C GLY A 199 8.87 11.43 10.65
N THR A 200 7.72 11.30 11.30
CA THR A 200 7.49 10.21 12.26
C THR A 200 6.26 9.40 11.91
N PHE A 201 6.29 8.11 12.27
CA PHE A 201 5.13 7.23 12.21
C PHE A 201 4.83 6.68 13.60
N ARG A 202 3.60 6.87 14.06
CA ARG A 202 3.08 6.25 15.30
C ARG A 202 2.07 5.18 14.96
N GLY A 203 2.43 3.93 15.22
CA GLY A 203 1.54 2.77 15.10
C GLY A 203 0.83 2.50 16.43
N ILE A 204 -0.50 2.42 16.42
CA ILE A 204 -1.34 2.33 17.62
C ILE A 204 -1.97 0.95 17.73
N ARG A 205 -1.68 0.24 18.83
CA ARG A 205 -2.30 -1.05 19.16
C ARG A 205 -3.12 -0.99 20.45
N LYS A 206 -2.86 -0.01 21.31
CA LYS A 206 -3.55 0.12 22.61
C LYS A 206 -4.29 1.45 22.69
N GLY A 207 -5.54 1.40 23.09
CA GLY A 207 -6.42 2.55 23.17
C GLY A 207 -7.18 2.76 21.86
N ARG A 208 -7.81 3.93 21.73
CA ARG A 208 -8.51 4.28 20.49
C ARG A 208 -7.49 4.53 19.39
N ALA A 209 -7.66 3.87 18.28
CA ALA A 209 -6.80 4.05 17.11
C ALA A 209 -7.60 4.70 15.98
N ASP A 210 -6.92 5.56 15.22
CA ASP A 210 -7.49 6.27 14.08
C ASP A 210 -6.35 6.63 13.13
N TYR A 211 -6.68 7.27 12.01
CA TYR A 211 -5.72 7.73 11.01
C TYR A 211 -5.61 9.25 11.06
N GLY A 212 -4.39 9.77 10.89
CA GLY A 212 -4.21 11.20 10.85
C GLY A 212 -2.74 11.62 10.73
N ALA A 213 -2.56 12.93 10.66
CA ALA A 213 -1.24 13.53 10.64
C ALA A 213 -1.24 14.92 11.30
N LEU A 214 -0.06 15.30 11.84
CA LEU A 214 0.25 16.65 12.24
C LEU A 214 1.41 17.12 11.34
N VAL A 215 1.17 18.17 10.56
CA VAL A 215 2.13 18.66 9.57
C VAL A 215 2.69 20.01 10.02
N PHE A 216 3.99 20.14 9.97
CA PHE A 216 4.74 21.35 10.29
C PHE A 216 5.23 21.95 8.96
N GLY A 217 4.94 23.21 8.73
CA GLY A 217 5.36 23.89 7.53
C GLY A 217 5.96 25.26 7.81
N THR A 218 6.48 25.88 6.77
CA THR A 218 7.17 27.18 6.88
C THR A 218 6.24 28.33 7.27
N LYS A 219 4.91 28.16 7.10
CA LYS A 219 3.91 29.21 7.37
C LYS A 219 2.92 28.83 8.46
N GLY A 220 2.80 27.53 8.77
CA GLY A 220 1.82 27.10 9.75
C GLY A 220 1.94 25.64 10.12
N ILE A 221 1.12 25.24 11.10
CA ILE A 221 1.01 23.87 11.59
C ILE A 221 -0.44 23.45 11.41
N ARG A 222 -0.66 22.24 10.90
CA ARG A 222 -2.02 21.72 10.67
C ARG A 222 -2.12 20.26 11.12
N SER A 223 -3.10 19.96 11.94
CA SER A 223 -3.50 18.59 12.24
C SER A 223 -4.72 18.25 11.40
N GLY A 224 -4.82 16.98 11.00
CA GLY A 224 -5.99 16.54 10.25
C GLY A 224 -5.75 15.27 9.46
N GLY A 225 -6.47 15.20 8.37
CA GLY A 225 -6.55 13.99 7.58
C GLY A 225 -7.71 13.13 8.08
N ARG A 226 -8.40 12.52 7.16
CA ARG A 226 -9.51 11.62 7.44
C ARG A 226 -9.53 10.57 6.36
N TYR A 227 -9.91 9.36 6.74
CA TYR A 227 -10.11 8.29 5.76
C TYR A 227 -11.41 8.55 4.99
N ASP A 228 -11.31 8.67 3.68
CA ASP A 228 -12.45 8.96 2.78
C ASP A 228 -13.02 7.72 2.10
N GLY A 229 -12.63 6.52 2.56
CA GLY A 229 -13.07 5.27 1.95
C GLY A 229 -12.23 4.88 0.75
N TYR A 230 -12.74 3.95 -0.05
CA TYR A 230 -12.00 3.39 -1.18
C TYR A 230 -12.21 4.17 -2.49
N ASP A 231 -13.27 4.95 -2.59
CA ASP A 231 -13.65 5.60 -3.86
C ASP A 231 -12.51 6.42 -4.49
N PRO A 232 -11.74 7.24 -3.72
CA PRO A 232 -10.62 7.96 -4.33
C PRO A 232 -9.56 7.04 -4.94
N LEU A 233 -9.24 5.92 -4.30
CA LEU A 233 -8.30 4.94 -4.86
C LEU A 233 -8.89 4.28 -6.12
N VAL A 234 -10.17 3.90 -6.10
CA VAL A 234 -10.86 3.29 -7.25
C VAL A 234 -10.78 4.20 -8.49
N VAL A 235 -10.94 5.50 -8.30
CA VAL A 235 -10.78 6.49 -9.40
C VAL A 235 -9.36 6.44 -9.96
N GLU A 236 -8.35 6.38 -9.11
CA GLU A 236 -6.95 6.34 -9.57
C GLU A 236 -6.62 5.01 -10.27
N ILE A 237 -7.16 3.88 -9.76
CA ILE A 237 -7.04 2.57 -10.44
C ILE A 237 -7.66 2.66 -11.85
N ALA A 238 -8.87 3.22 -11.98
CA ALA A 238 -9.53 3.37 -13.28
C ALA A 238 -8.71 4.23 -14.24
N LYS A 239 -8.18 5.36 -13.76
CA LYS A 239 -7.27 6.23 -14.56
C LYS A 239 -6.03 5.47 -15.01
N PHE A 240 -5.42 4.70 -14.09
CA PHE A 240 -4.24 3.89 -14.37
C PHE A 240 -4.53 2.87 -15.48
N PHE A 241 -5.63 2.13 -15.38
CA PHE A 241 -6.01 1.14 -16.40
C PHE A 241 -6.24 1.79 -17.78
N LYS A 242 -6.73 3.03 -17.81
CA LYS A 242 -6.95 3.77 -19.08
C LYS A 242 -5.66 4.33 -19.68
N THR A 243 -4.70 4.72 -18.84
CA THR A 243 -3.53 5.48 -19.30
C THR A 243 -2.23 4.68 -19.27
N GLY A 244 -2.19 3.57 -18.53
CA GLY A 244 -0.96 2.84 -18.24
C GLY A 244 0.02 3.59 -17.31
N LYS A 245 -0.41 4.72 -16.71
CA LYS A 245 0.48 5.57 -15.89
C LYS A 245 0.17 5.36 -14.40
N PRO A 246 1.08 4.72 -13.65
CA PRO A 246 0.89 4.55 -12.21
C PRO A 246 0.77 5.89 -11.47
N PRO A 247 -0.18 6.03 -10.54
CA PRO A 247 -0.28 7.27 -9.75
C PRO A 247 0.76 7.36 -8.63
N VAL A 248 1.42 6.23 -8.31
CA VAL A 248 2.54 6.15 -7.36
C VAL A 248 3.67 5.44 -8.08
N SER A 249 4.86 5.99 -8.03
CA SER A 249 6.01 5.39 -8.71
C SER A 249 6.52 4.15 -7.96
N ALA A 250 7.19 3.26 -8.70
CA ALA A 250 7.88 2.12 -8.10
C ALA A 250 8.91 2.59 -7.07
N GLU A 251 9.65 3.65 -7.40
CA GLU A 251 10.65 4.25 -6.51
C GLU A 251 10.05 4.67 -5.17
N GLU A 252 8.91 5.38 -5.18
CA GLU A 252 8.26 5.80 -3.94
C GLU A 252 7.74 4.60 -3.16
N THR A 253 7.15 3.61 -3.83
CA THR A 253 6.68 2.40 -3.18
C THR A 253 7.84 1.64 -2.53
N LEU A 254 8.95 1.47 -3.25
CA LEU A 254 10.14 0.78 -2.71
C LEU A 254 10.73 1.54 -1.53
N GLU A 255 10.73 2.88 -1.56
CA GLU A 255 11.22 3.65 -0.40
C GLU A 255 10.31 3.50 0.82
N ILE A 256 8.97 3.40 0.64
CA ILE A 256 8.03 3.06 1.72
C ILE A 256 8.39 1.70 2.33
N TYR A 257 8.68 0.70 1.49
CA TYR A 257 9.07 -0.63 1.93
C TYR A 257 10.44 -0.60 2.63
N ALA A 258 11.38 0.14 2.10
CA ALA A 258 12.70 0.32 2.72
C ALA A 258 12.58 1.01 4.09
N PHE A 259 11.68 1.98 4.23
CA PHE A 259 11.39 2.63 5.52
C PHE A 259 10.90 1.59 6.54
N MET A 260 9.97 0.72 6.14
CA MET A 260 9.44 -0.32 7.04
C MET A 260 10.51 -1.35 7.39
N GLU A 261 11.30 -1.81 6.41
CA GLU A 261 12.42 -2.75 6.63
C GLU A 261 13.47 -2.13 7.56
N ALA A 262 13.86 -0.88 7.32
CA ALA A 262 14.82 -0.16 8.17
C ALA A 262 14.26 0.01 9.60
N ALA A 263 12.96 0.27 9.73
CA ALA A 263 12.31 0.37 11.04
C ALA A 263 12.33 -0.98 11.78
N ASP A 264 12.08 -2.10 11.07
CA ASP A 264 12.12 -3.43 11.66
C ASP A 264 13.56 -3.81 12.06
N GLU A 265 14.56 -3.48 11.24
CA GLU A 265 15.96 -3.68 11.57
C GLU A 265 16.39 -2.82 12.77
N SER A 266 15.97 -1.54 12.79
CA SER A 266 16.24 -0.65 13.93
C SER A 266 15.71 -1.25 15.24
N LYS A 267 14.50 -1.83 15.20
CA LYS A 267 13.90 -2.52 16.34
C LYS A 267 14.80 -3.68 16.79
N ARG A 268 15.31 -4.51 15.85
CA ARG A 268 16.24 -5.62 16.16
C ARG A 268 17.55 -5.12 16.75
N CYS A 269 17.99 -3.94 16.36
CA CYS A 269 19.23 -3.30 16.82
C CYS A 269 19.04 -2.36 18.02
N GLY A 270 17.95 -2.54 18.78
CA GLY A 270 17.71 -1.77 20.01
C GLY A 270 17.40 -0.29 19.80
N GLY A 271 16.93 0.08 18.60
CA GLY A 271 16.55 1.45 18.27
C GLY A 271 17.63 2.25 17.54
N ALA A 272 18.75 1.62 17.19
CA ALA A 272 19.82 2.30 16.44
C ALA A 272 19.33 2.78 15.06
N PRO A 273 19.84 3.91 14.56
CA PRO A 273 19.51 4.36 13.20
C PRO A 273 19.96 3.34 12.16
N VAL A 274 19.11 3.11 11.16
CA VAL A 274 19.37 2.20 10.04
C VAL A 274 19.23 2.99 8.74
N SER A 275 20.18 2.77 7.83
CA SER A 275 20.24 3.47 6.55
C SER A 275 19.25 2.86 5.54
N ILE A 276 18.42 3.71 4.93
CA ILE A 276 17.53 3.33 3.80
C ILE A 276 18.37 2.76 2.65
N LYS A 277 19.48 3.42 2.34
CA LYS A 277 20.37 3.00 1.28
C LYS A 277 20.90 1.58 1.52
N GLU A 278 21.36 1.29 2.75
CA GLU A 278 21.91 -0.03 3.08
C GLU A 278 20.86 -1.14 2.98
N VAL A 279 19.63 -0.90 3.45
CA VAL A 279 18.58 -1.93 3.33
C VAL A 279 18.16 -2.14 1.87
N MET A 280 18.14 -1.07 1.05
CA MET A 280 17.86 -1.18 -0.39
C MET A 280 18.94 -1.97 -1.11
N GLU A 281 20.22 -1.63 -0.93
CA GLU A 281 21.35 -2.33 -1.56
C GLU A 281 21.35 -3.82 -1.19
N LYS A 282 21.06 -4.13 0.08
CA LYS A 282 20.96 -5.52 0.54
C LYS A 282 19.81 -6.25 -0.16
N ALA A 283 18.63 -5.63 -0.23
CA ALA A 283 17.45 -6.22 -0.87
C ALA A 283 17.67 -6.44 -2.37
N GLU A 284 18.31 -5.48 -3.03
CA GLU A 284 18.64 -5.58 -4.46
C GLU A 284 19.60 -6.73 -4.73
N ALA A 285 20.66 -6.84 -3.92
CA ALA A 285 21.66 -7.92 -4.05
C ALA A 285 21.02 -9.30 -3.81
N GLU A 286 20.12 -9.39 -2.82
CA GLU A 286 19.41 -10.64 -2.52
C GLU A 286 18.41 -11.00 -3.63
N ALA A 287 17.76 -10.01 -4.22
CA ALA A 287 16.86 -10.21 -5.35
C ALA A 287 17.62 -10.76 -6.59
N ASP A 288 18.87 -10.32 -6.79
CA ASP A 288 19.72 -10.82 -7.88
C ASP A 288 20.25 -12.24 -7.65
N GLY A 289 20.45 -12.62 -6.39
CA GLY A 289 21.14 -13.88 -6.04
C GLY A 289 20.33 -15.16 -6.23
N GLU A 290 19.02 -15.06 -6.41
CA GLU A 290 18.12 -16.23 -6.55
C GLU A 290 17.66 -16.50 -8.01
N ASP A 291 18.12 -15.71 -8.97
CA ASP A 291 17.77 -15.89 -10.40
C ASP A 291 18.65 -16.97 -11.08
N HIS A 292 19.26 -17.92 -10.31
CA HIS A 292 20.10 -19.00 -10.85
C HIS A 292 19.56 -20.39 -10.55
#